data_8f0481177c0049472e55a1138b42774b
#
_entry.id   8f0481177c0049472e55a1138b42774b
#
_cell.length_a   1.000
_cell.length_b   1.000
_cell.length_c   1.000
_cell.angle_alpha   90.00
_cell.angle_beta   90.00
_cell.angle_gamma   90.00
#
_symmetry.space_group_name_H-M   'P 1'
#
loop_
_entity.id
_entity.type
_entity.pdbx_description
1 polymer ?
#
loop_
_entity_poly.entity_id
_entity_poly.type
_entity_poly.pdbx_seq_one_letter_code
_entity_poly.pdbx_strand_id
1 'polypeptide(L)'
;MKIEFAPRTHTYIVDGDIASISVTELLHKHGLAPDYECVPKDRLKKAQDDGKAIHKDLELLMNEVDHEPTTEQGKTFLEWSTRNLSCGVGEQMLAMDYKGIIIAGTADLMAFGKDNEPIIADYKTTSVFQEEYVTWQVSLLDYMARWIKGEKVNGKRFVWKGAKKFLCLLFDKRTGEMKEKELTPVPDAEIERLLEAEANNEKYTRSVLSVPKDLQEQVEEAEMALQEAKIRQQEAEEHATALRQRLLEEMRKQNILSWDTGKIRVTYIPEAVRTTVDSKKLKSNFPQVYSECVKMSKVKEQVRITIREDE
;
A
#
# COMPACT_ATOMS: atom_id res chain seq x y z
N MET A 1 -12.44 30.95 -5.76
CA MET A 1 -12.47 29.61 -6.38
C MET A 1 -13.52 28.77 -5.68
N LYS A 2 -14.46 28.19 -6.42
CA LYS A 2 -15.48 27.24 -5.96
C LYS A 2 -15.11 25.88 -6.48
N ILE A 3 -14.97 24.89 -5.58
CA ILE A 3 -14.61 23.52 -5.96
C ILE A 3 -15.74 22.61 -5.49
N GLU A 4 -16.25 21.79 -6.39
CA GLU A 4 -17.28 20.78 -6.16
C GLU A 4 -16.78 19.42 -6.65
N PHE A 5 -17.15 18.35 -5.96
CA PHE A 5 -16.87 17.00 -6.41
C PHE A 5 -18.16 16.29 -6.80
N ALA A 6 -18.20 15.72 -7.99
CA ALA A 6 -19.32 14.96 -8.53
C ALA A 6 -19.06 13.44 -8.32
N PRO A 7 -19.65 12.79 -7.28
CA PRO A 7 -19.31 11.40 -6.93
C PRO A 7 -19.68 10.37 -8.00
N ARG A 8 -20.71 10.64 -8.82
CA ARG A 8 -21.18 9.72 -9.87
C ARG A 8 -20.20 9.60 -11.03
N THR A 9 -19.56 10.70 -11.41
CA THR A 9 -18.61 10.78 -12.51
C THR A 9 -17.15 10.79 -12.04
N HIS A 10 -16.95 10.90 -10.72
CA HIS A 10 -15.65 11.01 -10.08
C HIS A 10 -14.83 12.21 -10.57
N THR A 11 -15.50 13.33 -10.83
CA THR A 11 -14.94 14.54 -11.43
C THR A 11 -15.00 15.72 -10.49
N TYR A 12 -14.00 16.58 -10.54
CA TYR A 12 -14.00 17.88 -9.88
C TYR A 12 -14.52 18.95 -10.82
N ILE A 13 -15.29 19.89 -10.26
CA ILE A 13 -15.80 21.07 -10.97
C ILE A 13 -15.21 22.30 -10.26
N VAL A 14 -14.47 23.12 -10.99
CA VAL A 14 -13.76 24.30 -10.47
C VAL A 14 -14.32 25.54 -11.15
N ASP A 15 -14.98 26.42 -10.39
CA ASP A 15 -15.65 27.64 -10.87
C ASP A 15 -16.65 27.42 -12.03
N GLY A 16 -17.22 26.20 -12.10
CA GLY A 16 -18.21 25.77 -13.09
C GLY A 16 -17.65 24.92 -14.23
N ASP A 17 -16.33 24.85 -14.38
CA ASP A 17 -15.68 24.04 -15.42
C ASP A 17 -15.18 22.70 -14.84
N ILE A 18 -15.20 21.66 -15.65
CA ILE A 18 -14.65 20.36 -15.26
C ILE A 18 -13.11 20.47 -15.18
N ALA A 19 -12.54 20.04 -14.06
CA ALA A 19 -11.10 19.97 -13.93
C ALA A 19 -10.48 19.08 -15.03
N SER A 20 -9.33 19.48 -15.55
CA SER A 20 -8.65 18.76 -16.64
C SER A 20 -8.20 17.39 -16.22
N ILE A 21 -7.74 17.27 -14.97
CA ILE A 21 -7.25 16.01 -14.39
C ILE A 21 -7.30 16.07 -12.87
N SER A 22 -7.57 14.92 -12.23
CA SER A 22 -7.41 14.80 -10.77
C SER A 22 -5.98 14.42 -10.40
N VAL A 23 -5.58 14.68 -9.14
CA VAL A 23 -4.27 14.27 -8.60
C VAL A 23 -4.05 12.77 -8.79
N THR A 24 -5.05 11.94 -8.51
CA THR A 24 -4.96 10.48 -8.66
C THR A 24 -4.75 10.08 -10.13
N GLU A 25 -5.52 10.66 -11.05
CA GLU A 25 -5.39 10.39 -12.49
C GLU A 25 -4.04 10.86 -13.04
N LEU A 26 -3.55 12.02 -12.59
CA LEU A 26 -2.22 12.54 -12.97
C LEU A 26 -1.13 11.56 -12.58
N LEU A 27 -1.15 11.07 -11.34
CA LEU A 27 -0.17 10.10 -10.86
C LEU A 27 -0.26 8.76 -11.62
N HIS A 28 -1.47 8.29 -11.93
CA HIS A 28 -1.67 7.09 -12.76
C HIS A 28 -1.13 7.27 -14.18
N LYS A 29 -1.47 8.37 -14.84
CA LYS A 29 -1.05 8.68 -16.22
C LYS A 29 0.47 8.66 -16.36
N HIS A 30 1.19 9.11 -15.34
CA HIS A 30 2.64 9.19 -15.34
C HIS A 30 3.35 7.98 -14.70
N GLY A 31 2.60 6.92 -14.33
CA GLY A 31 3.17 5.68 -13.78
C GLY A 31 3.71 5.80 -12.35
N LEU A 32 3.20 6.78 -11.59
CA LEU A 32 3.55 7.03 -10.18
C LEU A 32 2.56 6.38 -9.20
N ALA A 33 1.47 5.81 -9.71
CA ALA A 33 0.46 5.11 -8.93
C ALA A 33 0.54 3.59 -9.16
N PRO A 34 0.13 2.78 -8.17
CA PRO A 34 0.12 1.33 -8.31
C PRO A 34 -0.89 0.86 -9.35
N ASP A 35 -0.53 -0.19 -10.07
CA ASP A 35 -1.41 -0.87 -11.00
C ASP A 35 -2.24 -1.93 -10.27
N TYR A 36 -3.55 -1.88 -10.46
CA TYR A 36 -4.52 -2.82 -9.89
C TYR A 36 -5.21 -3.71 -10.94
N GLU A 37 -4.73 -3.73 -12.19
CA GLU A 37 -5.36 -4.51 -13.28
C GLU A 37 -5.48 -5.99 -12.95
N CYS A 38 -4.50 -6.55 -12.19
CA CYS A 38 -4.51 -7.95 -11.76
C CYS A 38 -5.43 -8.23 -10.57
N VAL A 39 -6.05 -7.22 -9.94
CA VAL A 39 -6.92 -7.42 -8.79
C VAL A 39 -8.37 -7.67 -9.25
N PRO A 40 -9.05 -8.75 -8.80
CA PRO A 40 -10.45 -8.98 -9.12
C PRO A 40 -11.34 -7.79 -8.77
N LYS A 41 -12.18 -7.35 -9.71
CA LYS A 41 -13.00 -6.13 -9.60
C LYS A 41 -13.92 -6.10 -8.39
N ASP A 42 -14.46 -7.25 -8.00
CA ASP A 42 -15.32 -7.42 -6.81
C ASP A 42 -14.54 -7.15 -5.51
N ARG A 43 -13.30 -7.65 -5.41
CA ARG A 43 -12.42 -7.40 -4.27
C ARG A 43 -11.98 -5.94 -4.21
N LEU A 44 -11.63 -5.37 -5.36
CA LEU A 44 -11.24 -3.96 -5.45
C LEU A 44 -12.41 -3.06 -5.03
N LYS A 45 -13.62 -3.31 -5.54
CA LYS A 45 -14.82 -2.55 -5.19
C LYS A 45 -15.13 -2.63 -3.70
N LYS A 46 -15.11 -3.84 -3.11
CA LYS A 46 -15.33 -4.01 -1.67
C LYS A 46 -14.30 -3.24 -0.84
N ALA A 47 -13.01 -3.32 -1.24
CA ALA A 47 -11.95 -2.60 -0.54
C ALA A 47 -12.12 -1.08 -0.61
N GLN A 48 -12.62 -0.56 -1.74
CA GLN A 48 -12.94 0.86 -1.93
C GLN A 48 -14.14 1.29 -1.08
N ASP A 49 -15.21 0.49 -1.06
CA ASP A 49 -16.43 0.82 -0.30
C ASP A 49 -16.14 0.82 1.22
N ASP A 50 -15.40 -0.17 1.71
CA ASP A 50 -14.94 -0.22 3.10
C ASP A 50 -14.06 1.00 3.45
N GLY A 51 -13.12 1.37 2.55
CA GLY A 51 -12.26 2.54 2.72
C GLY A 51 -13.04 3.84 2.79
N LYS A 52 -14.03 4.03 1.89
CA LYS A 52 -14.87 5.23 1.86
C LYS A 52 -15.66 5.44 3.16
N ALA A 53 -16.18 4.37 3.76
CA ALA A 53 -16.91 4.46 5.01
C ALA A 53 -16.00 4.95 6.15
N ILE A 54 -14.76 4.45 6.20
CA ILE A 54 -13.77 4.90 7.19
C ILE A 54 -13.39 6.37 6.95
N HIS A 55 -13.02 6.74 5.71
CA HIS A 55 -12.68 8.14 5.38
C HIS A 55 -13.81 9.10 5.75
N LYS A 56 -15.07 8.70 5.49
CA LYS A 56 -16.23 9.53 5.86
C LYS A 56 -16.37 9.73 7.36
N ASP A 57 -16.12 8.71 8.16
CA ASP A 57 -16.11 8.82 9.62
C ASP A 57 -15.01 9.77 10.11
N LEU A 58 -13.79 9.64 9.57
CA LEU A 58 -12.65 10.51 9.89
C LEU A 58 -12.88 11.96 9.45
N GLU A 59 -13.48 12.17 8.28
CA GLU A 59 -13.89 13.51 7.81
C GLU A 59 -14.85 14.17 8.78
N LEU A 60 -15.89 13.46 9.19
CA LEU A 60 -16.90 13.99 10.13
C LEU A 60 -16.29 14.33 11.48
N LEU A 61 -15.39 13.49 12.01
CA LEU A 61 -14.66 13.76 13.25
C LEU A 61 -13.79 15.03 13.19
N MET A 62 -13.31 15.39 11.99
CA MET A 62 -12.52 16.63 11.83
C MET A 62 -13.38 17.87 11.54
N ASN A 63 -14.53 17.70 10.92
CA ASN A 63 -15.34 18.82 10.42
C ASN A 63 -16.57 19.13 11.28
N GLU A 64 -17.06 18.18 12.07
CA GLU A 64 -18.26 18.31 12.91
C GLU A 64 -17.91 18.15 14.40
N VAL A 65 -18.29 19.13 15.20
CA VAL A 65 -17.91 19.19 16.63
C VAL A 65 -18.56 18.08 17.47
N ASP A 66 -19.78 17.65 17.08
CA ASP A 66 -20.60 16.71 17.86
C ASP A 66 -20.65 15.31 17.21
N HIS A 67 -19.78 15.02 16.23
CA HIS A 67 -19.75 13.70 15.63
C HIS A 67 -19.06 12.68 16.56
N GLU A 68 -19.76 11.57 16.82
CA GLU A 68 -19.17 10.42 17.52
C GLU A 68 -18.62 9.40 16.53
N PRO A 69 -17.47 8.78 16.81
CA PRO A 69 -16.86 7.81 15.90
C PRO A 69 -17.77 6.58 15.71
N THR A 70 -18.02 6.24 14.48
CA THR A 70 -18.87 5.11 14.08
C THR A 70 -18.06 3.85 13.74
N THR A 71 -16.74 3.99 13.57
CA THR A 71 -15.81 2.91 13.25
C THR A 71 -14.73 2.74 14.32
N GLU A 72 -14.10 1.58 14.42
CA GLU A 72 -12.95 1.39 15.31
C GLU A 72 -11.77 2.28 14.90
N GLN A 73 -11.60 2.51 13.60
CA GLN A 73 -10.62 3.43 13.04
C GLN A 73 -10.90 4.87 13.48
N GLY A 74 -12.18 5.27 13.46
CA GLY A 74 -12.62 6.59 13.96
C GLY A 74 -12.30 6.79 15.43
N LYS A 75 -12.51 5.78 16.29
CA LYS A 75 -12.15 5.85 17.72
C LYS A 75 -10.64 6.08 17.91
N THR A 76 -9.83 5.29 17.22
CA THR A 76 -8.37 5.41 17.28
C THR A 76 -7.90 6.77 16.76
N PHE A 77 -8.51 7.24 15.67
CA PHE A 77 -8.22 8.55 15.09
C PHE A 77 -8.61 9.70 16.05
N LEU A 78 -9.76 9.62 16.69
CA LEU A 78 -10.22 10.63 17.65
C LEU A 78 -9.23 10.75 18.83
N GLU A 79 -8.75 9.63 19.37
CA GLU A 79 -7.74 9.64 20.42
C GLU A 79 -6.42 10.27 19.92
N TRP A 80 -5.97 9.89 18.74
CA TRP A 80 -4.75 10.43 18.16
C TRP A 80 -4.86 11.91 17.85
N SER A 81 -5.94 12.36 17.19
CA SER A 81 -6.15 13.75 16.81
C SER A 81 -6.27 14.64 18.05
N THR A 82 -6.97 14.20 19.08
CA THR A 82 -7.08 14.92 20.36
C THR A 82 -5.73 15.14 21.03
N ARG A 83 -4.82 14.16 20.95
CA ARG A 83 -3.47 14.27 21.54
C ARG A 83 -2.53 15.12 20.70
N ASN A 84 -2.60 15.02 19.38
CA ASN A 84 -1.58 15.54 18.48
C ASN A 84 -1.97 16.83 17.76
N LEU A 85 -3.27 17.07 17.53
CA LEU A 85 -3.72 18.21 16.74
C LEU A 85 -4.28 19.33 17.62
N SER A 86 -4.05 20.57 17.20
CA SER A 86 -4.70 21.78 17.76
C SER A 86 -5.95 22.16 16.98
N CYS A 87 -5.93 22.01 15.68
CA CYS A 87 -7.06 22.20 14.76
C CYS A 87 -6.75 21.54 13.42
N GLY A 88 -7.79 21.35 12.62
CA GLY A 88 -7.64 20.75 11.29
C GLY A 88 -8.95 20.75 10.51
N VAL A 89 -8.87 20.30 9.28
CA VAL A 89 -9.98 20.07 8.38
C VAL A 89 -9.77 18.74 7.64
N GLY A 90 -10.82 17.94 7.57
CA GLY A 90 -10.87 16.70 6.78
C GLY A 90 -11.39 16.97 5.38
N GLU A 91 -10.95 16.16 4.41
CA GLU A 91 -11.42 16.17 3.02
C GLU A 91 -11.36 17.58 2.37
N GLN A 92 -10.21 18.27 2.55
CA GLN A 92 -10.03 19.60 1.97
C GLN A 92 -9.83 19.52 0.46
N MET A 93 -10.81 19.98 -0.29
CA MET A 93 -10.70 20.11 -1.77
C MET A 93 -9.73 21.23 -2.14
N LEU A 94 -8.87 20.95 -3.10
CA LEU A 94 -7.84 21.84 -3.63
C LEU A 94 -7.89 21.80 -5.14
N ALA A 95 -7.61 22.94 -5.78
CA ALA A 95 -7.40 23.01 -7.22
C ALA A 95 -6.38 24.08 -7.55
N MET A 96 -5.70 23.91 -8.67
CA MET A 96 -4.79 24.90 -9.24
C MET A 96 -4.87 24.89 -10.77
N ASP A 97 -4.64 26.02 -11.37
CA ASP A 97 -4.39 26.15 -12.80
C ASP A 97 -2.87 26.17 -13.03
N TYR A 98 -2.37 25.19 -13.74
CA TYR A 98 -0.99 25.14 -14.18
C TYR A 98 -0.95 25.21 -15.71
N LYS A 99 -0.60 26.38 -16.26
CA LYS A 99 -0.51 26.62 -17.71
C LYS A 99 -1.78 26.25 -18.48
N GLY A 100 -2.95 26.53 -17.92
CA GLY A 100 -4.25 26.24 -18.53
C GLY A 100 -4.77 24.82 -18.28
N ILE A 101 -4.07 24.02 -17.47
CA ILE A 101 -4.53 22.72 -17.02
C ILE A 101 -5.04 22.85 -15.57
N ILE A 102 -6.32 22.63 -15.38
CA ILE A 102 -6.93 22.63 -14.04
C ILE A 102 -6.72 21.27 -13.40
N ILE A 103 -5.89 21.23 -12.36
CA ILE A 103 -5.62 20.04 -11.57
C ILE A 103 -6.38 20.16 -10.26
N ALA A 104 -7.12 19.13 -9.88
CA ALA A 104 -7.89 19.14 -8.65
C ALA A 104 -7.67 17.85 -7.83
N GLY A 105 -7.86 17.95 -6.52
CA GLY A 105 -7.74 16.82 -5.61
C GLY A 105 -8.28 17.15 -4.23
N THR A 106 -8.32 16.15 -3.37
CA THR A 106 -8.76 16.30 -1.98
C THR A 106 -7.67 15.79 -1.05
N ALA A 107 -7.30 16.61 -0.06
CA ALA A 107 -6.41 16.20 1.02
C ALA A 107 -7.26 15.61 2.16
N ASP A 108 -6.96 14.38 2.56
CA ASP A 108 -7.71 13.68 3.61
C ASP A 108 -7.65 14.45 4.94
N LEU A 109 -6.48 15.00 5.28
CA LEU A 109 -6.30 15.83 6.47
C LEU A 109 -5.31 16.96 6.21
N MET A 110 -5.73 18.20 6.55
CA MET A 110 -4.85 19.34 6.68
C MET A 110 -5.04 19.92 8.09
N ALA A 111 -3.98 19.95 8.89
CA ALA A 111 -4.09 20.26 10.31
C ALA A 111 -2.88 21.03 10.84
N PHE A 112 -2.99 21.50 12.07
CA PHE A 112 -1.88 22.01 12.87
C PHE A 112 -1.68 21.13 14.10
N GLY A 113 -0.45 20.76 14.37
CA GLY A 113 -0.06 20.05 15.57
C GLY A 113 -0.19 20.90 16.84
N LYS A 114 -0.04 20.29 18.01
CA LYS A 114 -0.02 21.01 19.31
C LYS A 114 1.13 22.02 19.40
N ASP A 115 2.21 21.80 18.67
CA ASP A 115 3.35 22.68 18.47
C ASP A 115 3.11 23.77 17.42
N ASN A 116 1.90 23.82 16.86
CA ASN A 116 1.48 24.72 15.78
C ASN A 116 2.22 24.48 14.44
N GLU A 117 2.80 23.29 14.25
CA GLU A 117 3.37 22.88 12.97
C GLU A 117 2.27 22.42 12.00
N PRO A 118 2.29 22.88 10.73
CA PRO A 118 1.30 22.45 9.76
C PRO A 118 1.59 21.01 9.31
N ILE A 119 0.54 20.20 9.28
CA ILE A 119 0.55 18.77 8.97
C ILE A 119 -0.37 18.51 7.80
N ILE A 120 0.09 17.77 6.79
CA ILE A 120 -0.76 17.16 5.78
C ILE A 120 -0.67 15.64 5.91
N ALA A 121 -1.82 14.97 5.87
CA ALA A 121 -1.84 13.53 6.01
C ALA A 121 -2.83 12.88 5.04
N ASP A 122 -2.53 11.65 4.70
CA ASP A 122 -3.37 10.76 3.89
C ASP A 122 -3.74 9.52 4.70
N TYR A 123 -4.98 9.04 4.56
CA TYR A 123 -5.50 7.88 5.25
C TYR A 123 -5.44 6.65 4.37
N LYS A 124 -4.87 5.58 4.87
CA LYS A 124 -4.81 4.31 4.15
C LYS A 124 -5.32 3.14 5.00
N THR A 125 -6.17 2.35 4.39
CA THR A 125 -6.73 1.12 4.98
C THR A 125 -6.28 -0.12 4.21
N THR A 126 -5.23 -0.01 3.40
CA THR A 126 -4.73 -1.09 2.55
C THR A 126 -3.79 -2.01 3.30
N SER A 127 -3.80 -3.31 2.95
CA SER A 127 -2.86 -4.29 3.49
C SER A 127 -1.43 -4.12 2.95
N VAL A 128 -1.28 -3.48 1.80
CA VAL A 128 0.02 -3.19 1.18
C VAL A 128 0.18 -1.68 1.09
N PHE A 129 1.18 -1.17 1.79
CA PHE A 129 1.50 0.25 1.81
C PHE A 129 2.36 0.62 0.62
N GLN A 130 1.85 1.52 -0.21
CA GLN A 130 2.52 2.07 -1.39
C GLN A 130 3.12 3.44 -1.04
N GLU A 131 4.25 3.43 -0.34
CA GLU A 131 4.86 4.64 0.22
C GLU A 131 5.10 5.73 -0.82
N GLU A 132 5.68 5.37 -1.95
CA GLU A 132 5.98 6.30 -3.01
C GLU A 132 4.75 7.01 -3.55
N TYR A 133 3.69 6.25 -3.84
CA TYR A 133 2.43 6.81 -4.33
C TYR A 133 1.81 7.81 -3.34
N VAL A 134 1.75 7.43 -2.06
CA VAL A 134 1.21 8.31 -1.00
C VAL A 134 2.07 9.55 -0.84
N THR A 135 3.40 9.41 -0.90
CA THR A 135 4.33 10.54 -0.83
C THR A 135 4.10 11.54 -1.96
N TRP A 136 3.93 11.07 -3.20
CA TRP A 136 3.57 11.93 -4.33
C TRP A 136 2.23 12.61 -4.13
N GLN A 137 1.23 11.87 -3.65
CA GLN A 137 -0.13 12.37 -3.44
C GLN A 137 -0.14 13.53 -2.44
N VAL A 138 0.41 13.35 -1.24
CA VAL A 138 0.43 14.40 -0.21
C VAL A 138 1.34 15.58 -0.58
N SER A 139 2.44 15.32 -1.28
CA SER A 139 3.37 16.37 -1.71
C SER A 139 2.74 17.27 -2.79
N LEU A 140 2.06 16.68 -3.75
CA LEU A 140 1.36 17.43 -4.80
C LEU A 140 0.20 18.24 -4.21
N LEU A 141 -0.57 17.66 -3.28
CA LEU A 141 -1.66 18.37 -2.59
C LEU A 141 -1.12 19.53 -1.74
N ASP A 142 0.01 19.36 -1.04
CA ASP A 142 0.66 20.47 -0.33
C ASP A 142 1.13 21.58 -1.30
N TYR A 143 1.73 21.20 -2.42
CA TYR A 143 2.14 22.14 -3.46
C TYR A 143 0.95 22.94 -3.98
N MET A 144 -0.16 22.29 -4.31
CA MET A 144 -1.41 22.93 -4.74
C MET A 144 -1.96 23.86 -3.67
N ALA A 145 -1.95 23.44 -2.41
CA ALA A 145 -2.42 24.27 -1.30
C ALA A 145 -1.60 25.55 -1.12
N ARG A 146 -0.28 25.48 -1.30
CA ARG A 146 0.62 26.66 -1.30
C ARG A 146 0.39 27.56 -2.49
N TRP A 147 -0.07 27.01 -3.63
CA TRP A 147 -0.37 27.76 -4.86
C TRP A 147 -1.58 28.70 -4.69
N ILE A 148 -2.56 28.33 -3.86
CA ILE A 148 -3.80 29.10 -3.64
C ILE A 148 -3.55 30.50 -3.02
N LYS A 149 -2.43 30.74 -2.37
CA LYS A 149 -1.96 32.07 -1.90
C LYS A 149 -2.98 32.91 -1.14
N GLY A 150 -3.81 32.29 -0.31
CA GLY A 150 -4.77 33.00 0.56
C GLY A 150 -6.06 33.47 -0.13
N GLU A 151 -6.37 32.94 -1.29
CA GLU A 151 -7.66 33.10 -1.94
C GLU A 151 -8.78 32.44 -1.12
N LYS A 152 -10.02 32.75 -1.47
CA LYS A 152 -11.17 32.04 -0.89
C LYS A 152 -11.42 30.73 -1.63
N VAL A 153 -11.44 29.64 -0.90
CA VAL A 153 -11.90 28.34 -1.39
C VAL A 153 -13.25 28.04 -0.76
N ASN A 154 -14.26 27.81 -1.59
CA ASN A 154 -15.65 27.59 -1.17
C ASN A 154 -16.16 28.65 -0.17
N GLY A 155 -15.82 29.92 -0.43
CA GLY A 155 -16.24 31.07 0.36
C GLY A 155 -15.43 31.31 1.65
N LYS A 156 -14.59 30.39 2.08
CA LYS A 156 -13.71 30.53 3.24
C LYS A 156 -12.31 30.97 2.83
N ARG A 157 -11.70 31.87 3.60
CA ARG A 157 -10.32 32.26 3.35
C ARG A 157 -9.39 31.06 3.65
N PHE A 158 -8.64 30.66 2.64
CA PHE A 158 -7.70 29.57 2.76
C PHE A 158 -6.28 30.13 2.90
N VAL A 159 -5.58 29.76 3.98
CA VAL A 159 -4.19 30.18 4.22
C VAL A 159 -3.38 28.97 4.58
N TRP A 160 -2.47 28.59 3.68
CA TRP A 160 -1.55 27.48 3.89
C TRP A 160 -0.13 27.90 3.44
N LYS A 161 0.85 27.68 4.28
CA LYS A 161 2.25 28.06 4.02
C LYS A 161 3.15 26.87 3.68
N GLY A 162 2.57 25.68 3.59
CA GLY A 162 3.24 24.41 3.38
C GLY A 162 3.33 23.60 4.67
N ALA A 163 3.22 22.30 4.53
CA ALA A 163 3.36 21.34 5.60
C ALA A 163 4.82 21.27 6.10
N LYS A 164 4.95 21.03 7.41
CA LYS A 164 6.21 20.66 8.05
C LYS A 164 6.30 19.16 8.27
N LYS A 165 5.14 18.52 8.46
CA LYS A 165 5.04 17.07 8.58
C LYS A 165 4.12 16.53 7.50
N PHE A 166 4.60 15.51 6.81
CA PHE A 166 3.89 14.75 5.81
C PHE A 166 3.68 13.36 6.39
N LEU A 167 2.43 12.96 6.54
CA LEU A 167 2.09 11.74 7.24
C LEU A 167 1.25 10.81 6.37
N CYS A 168 1.38 9.51 6.61
CA CYS A 168 0.38 8.52 6.25
C CYS A 168 -0.12 7.85 7.53
N LEU A 169 -1.44 7.91 7.75
CA LEU A 169 -2.09 7.21 8.84
C LEU A 169 -2.64 5.88 8.30
N LEU A 170 -1.96 4.80 8.69
CA LEU A 170 -2.25 3.44 8.23
C LEU A 170 -3.17 2.75 9.22
N PHE A 171 -4.39 2.45 8.82
CA PHE A 171 -5.36 1.77 9.66
C PHE A 171 -5.49 0.29 9.30
N ASP A 172 -5.41 -0.58 10.29
CA ASP A 172 -5.84 -1.97 10.13
C ASP A 172 -7.37 -2.02 10.05
N LYS A 173 -7.90 -2.60 8.96
CA LYS A 173 -9.35 -2.67 8.71
C LYS A 173 -10.11 -3.49 9.76
N ARG A 174 -9.46 -4.45 10.38
CA ARG A 174 -10.09 -5.40 11.28
C ARG A 174 -9.99 -4.99 12.74
N THR A 175 -8.83 -4.48 13.15
CA THR A 175 -8.56 -4.13 14.56
C THR A 175 -8.78 -2.66 14.86
N GLY A 176 -8.80 -1.80 13.85
CA GLY A 176 -8.83 -0.35 14.03
C GLY A 176 -7.48 0.24 14.46
N GLU A 177 -6.47 -0.58 14.69
CA GLU A 177 -5.13 -0.11 15.04
C GLU A 177 -4.58 0.84 13.98
N MET A 178 -3.97 1.92 14.41
CA MET A 178 -3.35 2.92 13.55
C MET A 178 -1.84 2.92 13.73
N LYS A 179 -1.13 3.06 12.60
CA LYS A 179 0.30 3.34 12.57
C LYS A 179 0.53 4.65 11.85
N GLU A 180 1.21 5.57 12.53
CA GLU A 180 1.68 6.81 11.91
C GLU A 180 2.99 6.54 11.17
N LYS A 181 3.07 7.00 9.93
CA LYS A 181 4.29 6.97 9.14
C LYS A 181 4.60 8.35 8.61
N GLU A 182 5.74 8.88 9.00
CA GLU A 182 6.28 10.12 8.45
C GLU A 182 6.86 9.87 7.06
N LEU A 183 6.56 10.77 6.13
CA LEU A 183 6.96 10.70 4.73
C LEU A 183 7.95 11.82 4.42
N THR A 184 8.94 11.51 3.60
CA THR A 184 9.84 12.53 3.04
C THR A 184 9.21 13.14 1.80
N PRO A 185 8.84 14.44 1.79
CA PRO A 185 8.11 15.02 0.68
C PRO A 185 8.93 15.01 -0.63
N VAL A 186 8.20 14.92 -1.74
CA VAL A 186 8.79 15.10 -3.07
C VAL A 186 9.25 16.56 -3.21
N PRO A 187 10.47 16.82 -3.67
CA PRO A 187 10.94 18.17 -3.90
C PRO A 187 10.07 18.94 -4.91
N ASP A 188 9.83 20.22 -4.67
CA ASP A 188 9.02 21.09 -5.56
C ASP A 188 9.47 21.02 -7.01
N ALA A 189 10.78 20.98 -7.26
CA ALA A 189 11.34 20.85 -8.61
C ALA A 189 10.90 19.57 -9.34
N GLU A 190 10.70 18.46 -8.63
CA GLU A 190 10.17 17.23 -9.24
C GLU A 190 8.66 17.33 -9.49
N ILE A 191 7.93 18.00 -8.58
CA ILE A 191 6.49 18.29 -8.80
C ILE A 191 6.32 19.16 -10.02
N GLU A 192 7.10 20.23 -10.15
CA GLU A 192 7.07 21.13 -11.31
C GLU A 192 7.40 20.40 -12.62
N ARG A 193 8.34 19.46 -12.59
CA ARG A 193 8.64 18.63 -13.76
C ARG A 193 7.49 17.69 -14.14
N LEU A 194 6.78 17.12 -13.16
CA LEU A 194 5.58 16.33 -13.41
C LEU A 194 4.49 17.18 -14.07
N LEU A 195 4.26 18.38 -13.53
CA LEU A 195 3.27 19.33 -14.04
C LEU A 195 3.64 19.85 -15.44
N GLU A 196 4.92 20.07 -15.69
CA GLU A 196 5.42 20.48 -17.01
C GLU A 196 5.23 19.36 -18.04
N ALA A 197 5.53 18.11 -17.67
CA ALA A 197 5.30 16.95 -18.52
C ALA A 197 3.81 16.82 -18.88
N GLU A 198 2.91 17.01 -17.91
CA GLU A 198 1.47 17.01 -18.17
C GLU A 198 1.07 18.15 -19.11
N ALA A 199 1.56 19.38 -18.88
CA ALA A 199 1.27 20.54 -19.71
C ALA A 199 1.73 20.37 -21.16
N ASN A 200 2.83 19.68 -21.39
CA ASN A 200 3.37 19.38 -22.71
C ASN A 200 2.81 18.09 -23.31
N ASN A 201 1.94 17.39 -22.59
CA ASN A 201 1.44 16.04 -22.95
C ASN A 201 2.59 15.03 -23.18
N GLU A 202 3.62 15.12 -22.35
CA GLU A 202 4.78 14.25 -22.34
C GLU A 202 4.71 13.29 -21.14
N LYS A 203 5.43 12.17 -21.20
CA LYS A 203 5.55 11.27 -20.05
C LYS A 203 6.56 11.84 -19.05
N TYR A 204 6.16 11.96 -17.78
CA TYR A 204 7.10 12.32 -16.72
C TYR A 204 8.23 11.30 -16.63
N THR A 205 9.44 11.81 -16.59
CA THR A 205 10.64 11.04 -16.29
C THR A 205 11.32 11.69 -15.10
N ARG A 206 11.62 10.90 -14.06
CA ARG A 206 12.36 11.41 -12.91
C ARG A 206 13.65 12.11 -13.36
N SER A 207 14.07 13.11 -12.56
CA SER A 207 15.44 13.59 -12.72
C SER A 207 16.36 12.39 -12.57
N VAL A 208 16.99 12.03 -13.66
CA VAL A 208 18.03 11.01 -13.63
C VAL A 208 19.06 11.53 -12.63
N LEU A 209 19.14 10.89 -11.44
CA LEU A 209 20.39 10.94 -10.70
C LEU A 209 21.46 10.75 -11.77
N SER A 210 22.42 11.66 -11.88
CA SER A 210 23.55 11.48 -12.75
C SER A 210 24.41 10.36 -12.14
N VAL A 211 23.85 9.15 -12.19
CA VAL A 211 24.58 7.93 -11.87
C VAL A 211 25.68 7.85 -12.93
N PRO A 212 26.93 7.74 -12.56
CA PRO A 212 27.99 7.49 -13.53
C PRO A 212 27.57 6.34 -14.45
N LYS A 213 27.77 6.49 -15.75
CA LYS A 213 27.32 5.47 -16.73
C LYS A 213 27.83 4.06 -16.42
N ASP A 214 29.04 3.97 -15.90
CA ASP A 214 29.65 2.73 -15.46
C ASP A 214 28.88 2.07 -14.30
N LEU A 215 28.34 2.85 -13.37
CA LEU A 215 27.53 2.34 -12.28
C LEU A 215 26.11 1.91 -12.76
N GLN A 216 25.55 2.66 -13.70
CA GLN A 216 24.27 2.28 -14.30
C GLN A 216 24.39 0.94 -15.06
N GLU A 217 25.42 0.78 -15.89
CA GLU A 217 25.72 -0.46 -16.61
C GLU A 217 25.92 -1.63 -15.64
N GLN A 218 26.68 -1.43 -14.55
CA GLN A 218 26.90 -2.46 -13.53
C GLN A 218 25.59 -2.88 -12.82
N VAL A 219 24.71 -1.92 -12.52
CA VAL A 219 23.39 -2.22 -11.89
C VAL A 219 22.51 -2.99 -12.86
N GLU A 220 22.45 -2.58 -14.13
CA GLU A 220 21.67 -3.27 -15.16
C GLU A 220 22.19 -4.71 -15.38
N GLU A 221 23.50 -4.92 -15.48
CA GLU A 221 24.11 -6.24 -15.57
C GLU A 221 23.80 -7.11 -14.35
N ALA A 222 23.91 -6.55 -13.14
CA ALA A 222 23.64 -7.26 -11.90
C ALA A 222 22.15 -7.69 -11.78
N GLU A 223 21.22 -6.80 -12.15
CA GLU A 223 19.79 -7.11 -12.14
C GLU A 223 19.43 -8.17 -13.20
N MET A 224 20.00 -8.10 -14.40
CA MET A 224 19.85 -9.13 -15.43
C MET A 224 20.37 -10.49 -14.96
N ALA A 225 21.57 -10.53 -14.37
CA ALA A 225 22.16 -11.75 -13.82
C ALA A 225 21.31 -12.34 -12.69
N LEU A 226 20.74 -11.50 -11.82
CA LEU A 226 19.83 -11.92 -10.75
C LEU A 226 18.53 -12.50 -11.31
N GLN A 227 17.99 -11.88 -12.34
CA GLN A 227 16.77 -12.38 -13.00
C GLN A 227 17.02 -13.74 -13.67
N GLU A 228 18.12 -13.90 -14.37
CA GLU A 228 18.52 -15.19 -14.96
C GLU A 228 18.73 -16.27 -13.88
N ALA A 229 19.37 -15.92 -12.76
CA ALA A 229 19.56 -16.84 -11.65
C ALA A 229 18.24 -17.30 -11.04
N LYS A 230 17.26 -16.40 -10.89
CA LYS A 230 15.90 -16.75 -10.43
C LYS A 230 15.19 -17.69 -11.38
N ILE A 231 15.28 -17.46 -12.69
CA ILE A 231 14.70 -18.34 -13.70
C ILE A 231 15.32 -19.73 -13.63
N ARG A 232 16.65 -19.83 -13.59
CA ARG A 232 17.37 -21.12 -13.45
C ARG A 232 17.01 -21.84 -12.16
N GLN A 233 16.86 -21.10 -11.07
CA GLN A 233 16.41 -21.66 -9.78
C GLN A 233 15.00 -22.24 -9.90
N GLN A 234 14.07 -21.50 -10.51
CA GLN A 234 12.69 -21.97 -10.71
C GLN A 234 12.64 -23.23 -11.58
N GLU A 235 13.36 -23.25 -12.70
CA GLU A 235 13.47 -24.42 -13.59
C GLU A 235 14.04 -25.65 -12.85
N ALA A 236 15.08 -25.43 -12.03
CA ALA A 236 15.67 -26.48 -11.21
C ALA A 236 14.71 -27.02 -10.16
N GLU A 237 13.94 -26.14 -9.50
CA GLU A 237 12.91 -26.51 -8.52
C GLU A 237 11.76 -27.29 -9.16
N GLU A 238 11.30 -26.88 -10.35
CA GLU A 238 10.27 -27.57 -11.13
C GLU A 238 10.76 -28.98 -11.54
N HIS A 239 11.99 -29.06 -12.06
CA HIS A 239 12.60 -30.33 -12.43
C HIS A 239 12.78 -31.27 -11.22
N ALA A 240 13.29 -30.74 -10.11
CA ALA A 240 13.43 -31.51 -8.86
C ALA A 240 12.07 -31.99 -8.33
N THR A 241 11.03 -31.17 -8.47
CA THR A 241 9.67 -31.53 -8.06
C THR A 241 9.10 -32.64 -8.93
N ALA A 242 9.28 -32.57 -10.26
CA ALA A 242 8.88 -33.62 -11.18
C ALA A 242 9.58 -34.96 -10.90
N LEU A 243 10.89 -34.92 -10.62
CA LEU A 243 11.66 -36.12 -10.27
C LEU A 243 11.22 -36.72 -8.94
N ARG A 244 10.92 -35.87 -7.93
CA ARG A 244 10.39 -36.35 -6.63
C ARG A 244 9.03 -37.01 -6.80
N GLN A 245 8.17 -36.48 -7.67
CA GLN A 245 6.88 -37.09 -7.98
C GLN A 245 7.04 -38.48 -8.62
N ARG A 246 7.91 -38.59 -9.60
CA ARG A 246 8.21 -39.90 -10.24
C ARG A 246 8.79 -40.91 -9.26
N LEU A 247 9.73 -40.50 -8.42
CA LEU A 247 10.29 -41.33 -7.35
C LEU A 247 9.21 -41.81 -6.37
N LEU A 248 8.30 -40.90 -5.97
CA LEU A 248 7.19 -41.25 -5.10
C LEU A 248 6.32 -42.35 -5.71
N GLU A 249 5.96 -42.23 -6.99
CA GLU A 249 5.16 -43.22 -7.70
C GLU A 249 5.86 -44.57 -7.79
N GLU A 250 7.16 -44.59 -8.10
CA GLU A 250 7.93 -45.85 -8.19
C GLU A 250 8.12 -46.50 -6.83
N MET A 251 8.40 -45.75 -5.77
CA MET A 251 8.51 -46.26 -4.42
C MET A 251 7.18 -46.86 -3.91
N ARG A 252 6.04 -46.25 -4.27
CA ARG A 252 4.72 -46.80 -4.01
C ARG A 252 4.48 -48.14 -4.73
N LYS A 253 4.75 -48.19 -6.05
CA LYS A 253 4.57 -49.40 -6.84
C LYS A 253 5.38 -50.56 -6.34
N GLN A 254 6.62 -50.29 -5.89
CA GLN A 254 7.55 -51.30 -5.41
C GLN A 254 7.48 -51.56 -3.91
N ASN A 255 6.63 -50.82 -3.18
CA ASN A 255 6.48 -50.86 -1.72
C ASN A 255 7.82 -50.65 -0.96
N ILE A 256 8.67 -49.75 -1.49
CA ILE A 256 9.97 -49.40 -0.92
C ILE A 256 9.81 -48.17 -0.01
N LEU A 257 10.25 -48.32 1.25
CA LEU A 257 10.17 -47.21 2.24
C LEU A 257 11.44 -46.35 2.26
N SER A 258 12.58 -46.92 1.88
CA SER A 258 13.83 -46.17 1.82
C SER A 258 14.75 -46.73 0.74
N TRP A 259 15.47 -45.83 0.08
CA TRP A 259 16.48 -46.17 -0.92
C TRP A 259 17.71 -45.31 -0.71
N ASP A 260 18.87 -45.93 -0.69
CA ASP A 260 20.17 -45.30 -0.40
C ASP A 260 21.16 -45.64 -1.52
N THR A 261 21.74 -44.64 -2.16
CA THR A 261 22.75 -44.78 -3.20
C THR A 261 24.18 -44.53 -2.73
N GLY A 262 24.37 -44.29 -1.44
CA GLY A 262 25.65 -43.86 -0.86
C GLY A 262 25.82 -42.30 -0.91
N LYS A 263 25.38 -41.65 -1.98
CA LYS A 263 25.41 -40.17 -2.11
C LYS A 263 24.13 -39.51 -1.64
N ILE A 264 22.99 -40.15 -1.87
CA ILE A 264 21.67 -39.64 -1.47
C ILE A 264 20.85 -40.72 -0.82
N ARG A 265 20.08 -40.35 0.19
CA ARG A 265 19.06 -41.20 0.80
C ARG A 265 17.68 -40.65 0.48
N VAL A 266 16.82 -41.46 -0.10
CA VAL A 266 15.43 -41.17 -0.38
C VAL A 266 14.56 -41.94 0.59
N THR A 267 13.63 -41.24 1.25
CA THR A 267 12.70 -41.87 2.21
C THR A 267 11.28 -41.56 1.81
N TYR A 268 10.46 -42.57 1.65
CA TYR A 268 9.01 -42.40 1.45
C TYR A 268 8.34 -42.11 2.78
N ILE A 269 7.61 -40.98 2.80
CA ILE A 269 6.83 -40.57 3.97
C ILE A 269 5.35 -40.67 3.54
N PRO A 270 4.61 -41.65 4.08
CA PRO A 270 3.20 -41.81 3.75
C PRO A 270 2.36 -40.62 4.20
N GLU A 271 1.21 -40.44 3.55
CA GLU A 271 0.25 -39.42 3.96
C GLU A 271 -0.19 -39.70 5.42
N ALA A 272 -0.09 -38.68 6.25
CA ALA A 272 -0.48 -38.77 7.66
C ALA A 272 -1.30 -37.54 8.05
N VAL A 273 -2.28 -37.77 8.92
CA VAL A 273 -3.03 -36.66 9.54
C VAL A 273 -2.25 -36.17 10.74
N ARG A 274 -1.73 -34.96 10.68
CA ARG A 274 -1.05 -34.31 11.77
C ARG A 274 -2.01 -33.42 12.55
N THR A 275 -2.21 -33.71 13.81
CA THR A 275 -2.96 -32.88 14.73
C THR A 275 -2.00 -31.86 15.35
N THR A 276 -2.21 -30.57 15.10
CA THR A 276 -1.42 -29.52 15.73
C THR A 276 -2.29 -28.72 16.68
N VAL A 277 -1.74 -28.42 17.84
CA VAL A 277 -2.41 -27.62 18.86
C VAL A 277 -2.01 -26.15 18.67
N ASP A 278 -2.97 -25.25 18.63
CA ASP A 278 -2.72 -23.82 18.62
C ASP A 278 -2.23 -23.39 20.02
N SER A 279 -0.91 -23.29 20.14
CA SER A 279 -0.24 -22.96 21.39
C SER A 279 -0.60 -21.55 21.92
N LYS A 280 -1.08 -20.63 21.08
CA LYS A 280 -1.51 -19.29 21.53
C LYS A 280 -2.86 -19.35 22.23
N LYS A 281 -3.79 -20.15 21.72
CA LYS A 281 -5.12 -20.36 22.36
C LYS A 281 -5.04 -21.19 23.62
N LEU A 282 -4.13 -22.16 23.69
CA LEU A 282 -3.87 -22.95 24.91
C LEU A 282 -3.28 -22.12 26.05
N LYS A 283 -2.41 -21.16 25.72
CA LYS A 283 -1.81 -20.30 26.73
C LYS A 283 -2.77 -19.29 27.35
N SER A 284 -3.85 -18.97 26.64
CA SER A 284 -4.72 -17.88 27.07
C SER A 284 -5.85 -18.26 28.00
N ASN A 285 -6.16 -19.50 28.25
CA ASN A 285 -7.15 -19.94 29.23
C ASN A 285 -7.93 -21.18 28.74
N PHE A 286 -8.13 -22.12 29.56
CA PHE A 286 -9.16 -23.16 29.60
C PHE A 286 -8.82 -24.54 28.98
N PRO A 287 -8.67 -25.55 29.83
CA PRO A 287 -8.58 -26.94 29.39
C PRO A 287 -9.86 -27.48 28.72
N GLN A 288 -11.00 -26.79 28.88
CA GLN A 288 -12.28 -27.18 28.27
C GLN A 288 -12.38 -26.80 26.77
N VAL A 289 -11.53 -25.89 26.28
CA VAL A 289 -11.52 -25.45 24.89
C VAL A 289 -10.52 -26.23 24.02
N TYR A 290 -9.93 -27.30 24.56
CA TYR A 290 -8.95 -28.12 23.83
C TYR A 290 -9.45 -28.55 22.44
N SER A 291 -10.71 -28.95 22.34
CA SER A 291 -11.30 -29.36 21.05
C SER A 291 -11.39 -28.22 20.02
N GLU A 292 -11.53 -26.98 20.45
CA GLU A 292 -11.56 -25.81 19.56
C GLU A 292 -10.17 -25.34 19.13
N CYS A 293 -9.14 -25.71 19.89
CA CYS A 293 -7.74 -25.33 19.62
C CYS A 293 -6.99 -26.34 18.75
N VAL A 294 -7.57 -27.48 18.45
CA VAL A 294 -6.96 -28.53 17.62
C VAL A 294 -7.17 -28.23 16.15
N LYS A 295 -6.08 -27.94 15.42
CA LYS A 295 -6.09 -27.77 13.97
C LYS A 295 -5.65 -29.07 13.30
N MET A 296 -6.59 -29.76 12.66
CA MET A 296 -6.26 -30.93 11.85
C MET A 296 -5.83 -30.48 10.45
N SER A 297 -4.63 -30.79 10.04
CA SER A 297 -4.15 -30.57 8.69
C SER A 297 -3.75 -31.90 8.04
N LYS A 298 -4.19 -32.12 6.80
CA LYS A 298 -3.67 -33.22 5.98
C LYS A 298 -2.25 -32.87 5.56
N VAL A 299 -1.29 -33.72 5.96
CA VAL A 299 0.08 -33.64 5.45
C VAL A 299 0.13 -34.53 4.22
N LYS A 300 0.40 -33.95 3.05
CA LYS A 300 0.61 -34.72 1.81
C LYS A 300 1.82 -35.59 1.96
N GLU A 301 1.75 -36.79 1.41
CA GLU A 301 2.93 -37.65 1.27
C GLU A 301 4.03 -36.93 0.49
N GLN A 302 5.26 -37.18 0.84
CA GLN A 302 6.43 -36.55 0.23
C GLN A 302 7.64 -37.49 0.22
N VAL A 303 8.54 -37.26 -0.72
CA VAL A 303 9.87 -37.88 -0.73
C VAL A 303 10.86 -36.91 -0.11
N ARG A 304 11.60 -37.35 0.87
CA ARG A 304 12.72 -36.63 1.48
C ARG A 304 14.02 -37.13 0.88
N ILE A 305 14.79 -36.24 0.29
CA ILE A 305 16.13 -36.50 -0.22
C ILE A 305 17.09 -35.76 0.70
N THR A 306 18.07 -36.49 1.26
CA THR A 306 19.13 -35.91 2.08
C THR A 306 20.46 -36.17 1.37
N ILE A 307 21.17 -35.09 1.08
CA ILE A 307 22.54 -35.14 0.56
C ILE A 307 23.46 -35.38 1.74
N ARG A 308 24.38 -36.34 1.64
CA ARG A 308 25.43 -36.52 2.61
C ARG A 308 26.62 -35.65 2.20
N GLU A 309 27.01 -34.73 3.09
CA GLU A 309 28.30 -34.07 2.95
C GLU A 309 29.39 -35.10 3.22
N ASP A 310 30.33 -35.21 2.30
CA ASP A 310 31.50 -36.06 2.51
C ASP A 310 32.33 -35.45 3.64
N GLU A 311 32.62 -36.21 4.71
CA GLU A 311 33.53 -35.84 5.80
C GLU A 311 34.97 -35.73 5.30
#